data_19164698e1e8506606580b6f516544c3
#
_entry.id   19164698e1e8506606580b6f516544c3
#
_cell.length_a   1.000
_cell.length_b   1.000
_cell.length_c   1.000
_cell.angle_alpha   90.00
_cell.angle_beta   90.00
_cell.angle_gamma   90.00
#
_symmetry.space_group_name_H-M   'P 1'
#
loop_
_entity.id
_entity.type
_entity.pdbx_description
1 polymer ?
#
loop_
_entity_poly.entity_id
_entity_poly.type
_entity_poly.pdbx_seq_one_letter_code
_entity_poly.pdbx_strand_id
1 'polypeptide(L)'
;MKNKGFTLIELLAVIVILAIIALIATPTILGVIEKARKGASEQSALGYIDAVEKQVAINQVKDENLINDGTYNVPMTGITVKGEAPTKGWLKIEKGMVTNYSFVIGKYVVTKGSKTVKGDEPAKSEEEVTKTYSVYSNGTTIYYNPETNTKCNESEAVSTTGTKTGCMKWYTFNDEGENSSTVNMILDHNTTAKVASWDESKTQITTDTKDWDNSIGTRLIEAGEVAKITGNTNWTNTSDWFCFDTNQPDNTNYCSKAQGTSGYAWLFDYTKECTNYGCNIADSSNYGYWTSSAWAGISSHAWRVNRSGNLDGSSVGNTTRYGVRPVITVSKDIIQ
;
A
#
# COMPACT_ATOMS: atom_id res chain seq x y z
N MET A 1 -9.20 21.95 68.59
CA MET A 1 -10.10 21.75 67.40
C MET A 1 -10.14 20.28 67.03
N LYS A 2 -11.30 19.62 67.09
CA LYS A 2 -11.42 18.22 66.66
C LYS A 2 -11.51 18.19 65.11
N ASN A 3 -10.51 17.70 64.53
CA ASN A 3 -10.58 17.42 63.05
C ASN A 3 -11.59 16.30 62.84
N LYS A 4 -12.70 16.60 62.18
CA LYS A 4 -13.64 15.58 61.71
C LYS A 4 -13.04 14.96 60.42
N GLY A 5 -12.62 13.73 60.53
CA GLY A 5 -12.20 12.96 59.33
C GLY A 5 -13.42 12.56 58.52
N PHE A 6 -13.23 12.45 57.19
CA PHE A 6 -14.26 11.92 56.28
C PHE A 6 -14.57 10.46 56.60
N THR A 7 -15.84 10.10 56.57
CA THR A 7 -16.24 8.69 56.66
C THR A 7 -16.03 7.97 55.34
N LEU A 8 -15.82 6.67 55.41
CA LEU A 8 -15.63 5.83 54.23
C LEU A 8 -16.83 5.88 53.27
N ILE A 9 -18.04 6.03 53.82
CA ILE A 9 -19.28 6.14 53.05
C ILE A 9 -19.41 7.48 52.32
N GLU A 10 -18.94 8.57 52.91
CA GLU A 10 -18.90 9.88 52.25
C GLU A 10 -17.93 9.88 51.08
N LEU A 11 -16.76 9.25 51.24
CA LEU A 11 -15.81 9.09 50.14
C LEU A 11 -16.38 8.22 49.02
N LEU A 12 -17.02 7.09 49.36
CA LEU A 12 -17.67 6.21 48.39
C LEU A 12 -18.76 6.95 47.61
N ALA A 13 -19.60 7.74 48.29
CA ALA A 13 -20.66 8.50 47.62
C ALA A 13 -20.09 9.51 46.60
N VAL A 14 -19.00 10.20 46.95
CA VAL A 14 -18.36 11.17 46.07
C VAL A 14 -17.79 10.48 44.80
N ILE A 15 -17.09 9.36 44.95
CA ILE A 15 -16.52 8.68 43.77
C ILE A 15 -17.61 8.10 42.85
N VAL A 16 -18.73 7.62 43.39
CA VAL A 16 -19.88 7.15 42.59
C VAL A 16 -20.50 8.30 41.79
N ILE A 17 -20.71 9.45 42.41
CA ILE A 17 -21.26 10.64 41.75
C ILE A 17 -20.30 11.11 40.64
N LEU A 18 -18.99 11.17 40.93
CA LEU A 18 -17.99 11.56 39.95
C LEU A 18 -17.95 10.57 38.75
N ALA A 19 -18.09 9.27 39.02
CA ALA A 19 -18.14 8.25 37.98
C ALA A 19 -19.36 8.42 37.04
N ILE A 20 -20.53 8.73 37.62
CA ILE A 20 -21.77 8.98 36.83
C ILE A 20 -21.61 10.25 36.00
N ILE A 21 -21.08 11.34 36.57
CA ILE A 21 -20.84 12.58 35.81
C ILE A 21 -19.84 12.34 34.69
N ALA A 22 -18.75 11.63 34.92
CA ALA A 22 -17.76 11.31 33.92
C ALA A 22 -18.35 10.47 32.78
N LEU A 23 -19.21 9.50 33.09
CA LEU A 23 -19.85 8.64 32.08
C LEU A 23 -20.75 9.44 31.11
N ILE A 24 -21.45 10.45 31.60
CA ILE A 24 -22.33 11.30 30.78
C ILE A 24 -21.55 12.42 30.09
N ALA A 25 -20.60 13.03 30.77
CA ALA A 25 -19.85 14.16 30.23
C ALA A 25 -18.85 13.79 29.16
N THR A 26 -18.20 12.62 29.25
CA THR A 26 -17.13 12.20 28.32
C THR A 26 -17.59 12.14 26.85
N PRO A 27 -18.71 11.49 26.50
CA PRO A 27 -19.15 11.45 25.10
C PRO A 27 -19.47 12.83 24.53
N THR A 28 -20.08 13.69 25.34
CA THR A 28 -20.43 15.06 24.94
C THR A 28 -19.20 15.92 24.70
N ILE A 29 -18.19 15.83 25.56
CA ILE A 29 -16.93 16.57 25.45
C ILE A 29 -16.18 16.10 24.21
N LEU A 30 -16.09 14.79 23.97
CA LEU A 30 -15.43 14.23 22.80
C LEU A 30 -16.09 14.71 21.50
N GLY A 31 -17.42 14.79 21.45
CA GLY A 31 -18.16 15.32 20.31
C GLY A 31 -17.87 16.81 20.03
N VAL A 32 -17.74 17.63 21.09
CA VAL A 32 -17.36 19.04 20.97
C VAL A 32 -15.93 19.20 20.48
N ILE A 33 -14.99 18.42 21.02
CA ILE A 33 -13.58 18.41 20.59
C ILE A 33 -13.48 18.02 19.11
N GLU A 34 -14.24 17.02 18.69
CA GLU A 34 -14.23 16.58 17.28
C GLU A 34 -14.75 17.67 16.36
N LYS A 35 -15.85 18.34 16.70
CA LYS A 35 -16.36 19.49 15.95
C LYS A 35 -15.35 20.63 15.87
N ALA A 36 -14.68 20.94 16.98
CA ALA A 36 -13.67 21.98 17.04
C ALA A 36 -12.46 21.66 16.14
N ARG A 37 -11.97 20.42 16.19
CA ARG A 37 -10.86 19.96 15.32
C ARG A 37 -11.23 20.01 13.85
N LYS A 38 -12.43 19.56 13.51
CA LYS A 38 -12.96 19.63 12.15
C LYS A 38 -13.00 21.07 11.65
N GLY A 39 -13.58 22.00 12.43
CA GLY A 39 -13.60 23.41 12.09
C GLY A 39 -12.21 24.04 11.97
N ALA A 40 -11.26 23.60 12.83
CA ALA A 40 -9.87 24.04 12.72
C ALA A 40 -9.22 23.57 11.40
N SER A 41 -9.46 22.33 10.97
CA SER A 41 -8.96 21.83 9.68
C SER A 41 -9.58 22.58 8.49
N GLU A 42 -10.86 22.94 8.55
CA GLU A 42 -11.52 23.77 7.54
C GLU A 42 -10.90 25.18 7.44
N GLN A 43 -10.64 25.81 8.60
CA GLN A 43 -9.97 27.13 8.63
C GLN A 43 -8.51 27.05 8.15
N SER A 44 -7.80 25.97 8.46
CA SER A 44 -6.46 25.73 7.98
C SER A 44 -6.43 25.57 6.46
N ALA A 45 -7.42 24.91 5.87
CA ALA A 45 -7.57 24.77 4.42
C ALA A 45 -7.75 26.15 3.75
N LEU A 46 -8.63 26.98 4.30
CA LEU A 46 -8.84 28.34 3.79
C LEU A 46 -7.58 29.21 3.92
N GLY A 47 -6.87 29.09 5.05
CA GLY A 47 -5.60 29.79 5.25
C GLY A 47 -4.51 29.34 4.28
N TYR A 48 -4.49 28.06 3.89
CA TYR A 48 -3.56 27.57 2.87
C TYR A 48 -3.90 28.11 1.49
N ILE A 49 -5.17 28.13 1.12
CA ILE A 49 -5.65 28.72 -0.15
C ILE A 49 -5.25 30.20 -0.25
N ASP A 50 -5.53 30.98 0.79
CA ASP A 50 -5.17 32.40 0.82
C ASP A 50 -3.65 32.64 0.67
N ALA A 51 -2.83 31.75 1.27
CA ALA A 51 -1.39 31.81 1.14
C ALA A 51 -0.93 31.49 -0.29
N VAL A 52 -1.55 30.50 -0.94
CA VAL A 52 -1.26 30.14 -2.35
C VAL A 52 -1.64 31.32 -3.27
N GLU A 53 -2.85 31.85 -3.16
CA GLU A 53 -3.31 32.97 -4.00
C GLU A 53 -2.44 34.23 -3.83
N LYS A 54 -2.02 34.53 -2.61
CA LYS A 54 -1.05 35.59 -2.36
C LYS A 54 0.29 35.32 -3.02
N GLN A 55 0.80 34.11 -2.96
CA GLN A 55 2.07 33.76 -3.59
C GLN A 55 1.97 33.86 -5.12
N VAL A 56 0.84 33.42 -5.71
CA VAL A 56 0.56 33.59 -7.15
C VAL A 56 0.62 35.07 -7.53
N ALA A 57 -0.08 35.92 -6.78
CA ALA A 57 -0.10 37.37 -7.05
C ALA A 57 1.30 38.01 -6.90
N ILE A 58 2.07 37.59 -5.87
CA ILE A 58 3.44 38.11 -5.67
C ILE A 58 4.34 37.69 -6.83
N ASN A 59 4.27 36.44 -7.28
CA ASN A 59 5.10 35.95 -8.37
C ASN A 59 4.75 36.61 -9.70
N GLN A 60 3.46 36.89 -9.94
CA GLN A 60 3.02 37.67 -11.13
C GLN A 60 3.57 39.08 -11.13
N VAL A 61 3.57 39.78 -9.98
CA VAL A 61 4.10 41.14 -9.87
C VAL A 61 5.62 41.16 -10.06
N LYS A 62 6.34 40.12 -9.59
CA LYS A 62 7.79 40.07 -9.72
C LYS A 62 8.28 39.48 -11.03
N ASP A 63 7.39 38.89 -11.81
CA ASP A 63 7.71 38.12 -13.03
C ASP A 63 8.72 37.00 -12.78
N GLU A 64 8.64 36.39 -11.59
CA GLU A 64 9.52 35.30 -11.13
C GLU A 64 8.71 34.08 -10.68
N ASN A 65 9.18 32.88 -11.01
CA ASN A 65 8.60 31.61 -10.55
C ASN A 65 7.07 31.54 -10.71
N LEU A 66 6.58 31.91 -11.89
CA LEU A 66 5.14 31.98 -12.16
C LEU A 66 4.44 30.65 -11.87
N ILE A 67 3.37 30.74 -11.08
CA ILE A 67 2.45 29.63 -10.86
C ILE A 67 1.30 29.83 -11.85
N ASN A 68 1.27 29.00 -12.89
CA ASN A 68 0.29 29.08 -13.96
C ASN A 68 -1.04 28.40 -13.56
N ASP A 69 -2.06 28.58 -14.41
CA ASP A 69 -3.30 27.80 -14.27
C ASP A 69 -3.01 26.30 -14.41
N GLY A 70 -3.62 25.48 -13.56
CA GLY A 70 -3.40 24.04 -13.53
C GLY A 70 -3.70 23.42 -12.18
N THR A 71 -3.51 22.09 -12.10
CA THR A 71 -3.67 21.30 -10.88
C THR A 71 -2.30 21.08 -10.24
N TYR A 72 -2.19 21.33 -8.94
CA TYR A 72 -0.97 21.24 -8.17
C TYR A 72 -1.14 20.32 -6.96
N ASN A 73 -0.15 19.49 -6.69
CA ASN A 73 -0.10 18.70 -5.45
C ASN A 73 0.31 19.60 -4.27
N VAL A 74 -0.21 19.27 -3.08
CA VAL A 74 0.15 19.98 -1.85
C VAL A 74 0.86 19.02 -0.87
N PRO A 75 1.75 19.55 0.00
CA PRO A 75 2.13 20.97 0.14
C PRO A 75 2.99 21.49 -1.01
N MET A 76 2.70 22.71 -1.47
CA MET A 76 3.51 23.38 -2.49
C MET A 76 4.77 24.00 -1.86
N THR A 77 5.89 23.90 -2.54
CA THR A 77 7.16 24.50 -2.10
C THR A 77 7.05 26.03 -2.01
N GLY A 78 7.54 26.58 -0.91
CA GLY A 78 7.56 28.04 -0.70
C GLY A 78 6.25 28.64 -0.13
N ILE A 79 5.21 27.85 0.04
CA ILE A 79 3.97 28.29 0.71
C ILE A 79 4.11 28.13 2.20
N THR A 80 3.95 29.23 2.94
CA THR A 80 3.98 29.26 4.41
C THR A 80 2.64 29.70 4.96
N VAL A 81 2.09 28.99 5.91
CA VAL A 81 0.79 29.27 6.52
C VAL A 81 0.89 29.45 8.03
N LYS A 82 -0.05 30.19 8.60
CA LYS A 82 -0.28 30.23 10.05
C LYS A 82 -1.30 29.13 10.37
N GLY A 83 -0.88 28.05 10.99
CA GLY A 83 -1.73 26.92 11.29
C GLY A 83 -1.18 25.60 10.76
N GLU A 84 -2.02 24.58 10.73
CA GLU A 84 -1.65 23.26 10.23
C GLU A 84 -1.72 23.26 8.69
N ALA A 85 -0.58 23.03 8.03
CA ALA A 85 -0.54 22.90 6.58
C ALA A 85 -1.12 21.54 6.12
N PRO A 86 -1.66 21.43 4.89
CA PRO A 86 -2.01 20.14 4.30
C PRO A 86 -0.79 19.21 4.24
N THR A 87 -0.99 17.96 4.57
CA THR A 87 0.05 16.91 4.45
C THR A 87 0.02 16.21 3.10
N LYS A 88 -1.18 16.13 2.50
CA LYS A 88 -1.45 15.56 1.18
C LYS A 88 -2.61 16.32 0.53
N GLY A 89 -2.71 16.24 -0.78
CA GLY A 89 -3.86 16.72 -1.51
C GLY A 89 -3.49 17.45 -2.79
N TRP A 90 -4.46 18.13 -3.34
CA TRP A 90 -4.33 18.89 -4.58
C TRP A 90 -5.18 20.16 -4.53
N LEU A 91 -4.82 21.12 -5.36
CA LEU A 91 -5.62 22.30 -5.65
C LEU A 91 -5.55 22.63 -7.14
N LYS A 92 -6.60 23.26 -7.65
CA LYS A 92 -6.69 23.75 -9.03
C LYS A 92 -6.69 25.27 -9.03
N ILE A 93 -5.79 25.85 -9.81
CA ILE A 93 -5.68 27.31 -10.01
C ILE A 93 -6.21 27.64 -11.40
N GLU A 94 -7.10 28.62 -11.48
CA GLU A 94 -7.61 29.21 -12.72
C GLU A 94 -7.64 30.71 -12.57
N LYS A 95 -7.02 31.42 -13.51
CA LYS A 95 -6.90 32.87 -13.51
C LYS A 95 -6.32 33.44 -12.20
N GLY A 96 -5.34 32.70 -11.64
CA GLY A 96 -4.65 33.11 -10.44
C GLY A 96 -5.40 32.83 -9.12
N MET A 97 -6.56 32.20 -9.16
CA MET A 97 -7.38 31.88 -7.99
C MET A 97 -7.55 30.35 -7.84
N VAL A 98 -7.67 29.88 -6.60
CA VAL A 98 -7.95 28.47 -6.33
C VAL A 98 -9.43 28.17 -6.55
N THR A 99 -9.74 27.44 -7.61
CA THR A 99 -11.12 27.13 -8.01
C THR A 99 -11.63 25.81 -7.45
N ASN A 100 -10.75 24.85 -7.18
CA ASN A 100 -11.12 23.57 -6.57
C ASN A 100 -9.96 23.01 -5.71
N TYR A 101 -10.27 22.14 -4.74
CA TYR A 101 -9.26 21.52 -3.88
C TYR A 101 -9.77 20.33 -3.09
N SER A 102 -8.85 19.45 -2.68
CA SER A 102 -9.05 18.46 -1.64
C SER A 102 -7.76 18.28 -0.84
N PHE A 103 -7.80 18.51 0.46
CA PHE A 103 -6.66 18.53 1.37
C PHE A 103 -6.83 17.52 2.51
N VAL A 104 -5.75 16.87 2.88
CA VAL A 104 -5.63 16.16 4.16
C VAL A 104 -4.95 17.07 5.16
N ILE A 105 -5.65 17.43 6.23
CA ILE A 105 -5.16 18.28 7.32
C ILE A 105 -5.43 17.56 8.64
N GLY A 106 -4.39 17.18 9.34
CA GLY A 106 -4.47 16.32 10.51
C GLY A 106 -5.11 14.97 10.19
N LYS A 107 -6.30 14.72 10.70
CA LYS A 107 -7.08 13.49 10.47
C LYS A 107 -8.35 13.74 9.64
N TYR A 108 -8.40 14.82 8.90
CA TYR A 108 -9.59 15.22 8.16
C TYR A 108 -9.26 15.50 6.69
N VAL A 109 -10.20 15.12 5.84
CA VAL A 109 -10.22 15.47 4.42
C VAL A 109 -11.16 16.65 4.24
N VAL A 110 -10.62 17.77 3.74
CA VAL A 110 -11.35 19.01 3.45
C VAL A 110 -11.39 19.19 1.95
N THR A 111 -12.57 19.04 1.36
CA THR A 111 -12.79 19.16 -0.09
C THR A 111 -13.79 20.28 -0.35
N LYS A 112 -13.53 21.11 -1.36
CA LYS A 112 -14.42 22.18 -1.77
C LYS A 112 -15.83 21.68 -2.07
N GLY A 113 -16.83 22.32 -1.49
CA GLY A 113 -18.23 21.99 -1.72
C GLY A 113 -18.71 20.68 -1.06
N SER A 114 -17.84 19.97 -0.35
CA SER A 114 -18.17 18.72 0.31
C SER A 114 -18.07 18.83 1.84
N LYS A 115 -18.78 17.93 2.54
CA LYS A 115 -18.68 17.85 3.99
C LYS A 115 -17.31 17.31 4.38
N THR A 116 -16.59 18.00 5.26
CA THR A 116 -15.34 17.51 5.84
C THR A 116 -15.54 16.18 6.56
N VAL A 117 -14.75 15.20 6.25
CA VAL A 117 -14.79 13.83 6.80
C VAL A 117 -13.47 13.44 7.41
N LYS A 118 -13.46 12.45 8.29
CA LYS A 118 -12.22 11.81 8.73
C LYS A 118 -11.63 10.98 7.59
N GLY A 119 -10.34 11.11 7.37
CA GLY A 119 -9.62 10.39 6.33
C GLY A 119 -8.18 10.87 6.22
N ASP A 120 -7.40 10.11 5.50
CA ASP A 120 -5.97 10.31 5.24
C ASP A 120 -5.63 10.39 3.75
N GLU A 121 -6.66 10.25 2.88
CA GLU A 121 -6.52 10.41 1.44
C GLU A 121 -7.46 11.49 0.90
N PRO A 122 -6.97 12.41 0.04
CA PRO A 122 -7.78 13.44 -0.58
C PRO A 122 -8.78 12.82 -1.58
N ALA A 123 -9.88 13.54 -1.88
CA ALA A 123 -10.72 13.19 -3.02
C ALA A 123 -9.92 13.34 -4.32
N LYS A 124 -10.20 12.50 -5.32
CA LYS A 124 -9.57 12.61 -6.65
C LYS A 124 -9.87 13.97 -7.29
N SER A 125 -8.91 14.53 -7.99
CA SER A 125 -9.12 15.74 -8.79
C SER A 125 -10.04 15.45 -9.98
N GLU A 126 -10.65 16.48 -10.56
CA GLU A 126 -11.46 16.32 -11.78
C GLU A 126 -10.64 15.74 -12.94
N GLU A 127 -9.37 16.09 -13.01
CA GLU A 127 -8.44 15.58 -14.01
C GLU A 127 -8.15 14.08 -13.79
N GLU A 128 -7.98 13.66 -12.54
CA GLU A 128 -7.82 12.23 -12.20
C GLU A 128 -9.10 11.42 -12.41
N VAL A 129 -10.27 12.01 -12.16
CA VAL A 129 -11.57 11.36 -12.39
C VAL A 129 -11.86 11.15 -13.87
N THR A 130 -11.40 12.05 -14.72
CA THR A 130 -11.60 11.97 -16.19
C THR A 130 -10.49 11.20 -16.88
N LYS A 131 -9.35 10.95 -16.22
CA LYS A 131 -8.23 10.23 -16.80
C LYS A 131 -8.51 8.73 -16.79
N THR A 132 -8.50 8.15 -17.96
CA THR A 132 -8.55 6.69 -18.13
C THR A 132 -7.13 6.15 -18.32
N TYR A 133 -6.87 5.02 -17.70
CA TYR A 133 -5.56 4.36 -17.74
C TYR A 133 -5.66 3.06 -18.54
N SER A 134 -4.53 2.63 -19.09
CA SER A 134 -4.43 1.30 -19.66
C SER A 134 -4.73 0.22 -18.62
N VAL A 135 -5.43 -0.84 -19.05
CA VAL A 135 -5.72 -1.98 -18.19
C VAL A 135 -4.72 -3.09 -18.47
N TYR A 136 -4.10 -3.60 -17.44
CA TYR A 136 -3.09 -4.65 -17.54
C TYR A 136 -3.66 -5.98 -17.07
N SER A 137 -3.60 -6.98 -17.93
CA SER A 137 -3.95 -8.35 -17.56
C SER A 137 -2.93 -8.94 -16.59
N ASN A 138 -3.36 -9.89 -15.76
CA ASN A 138 -2.44 -10.65 -14.92
C ASN A 138 -1.35 -11.32 -15.74
N GLY A 139 -0.10 -11.14 -15.35
CA GLY A 139 1.07 -11.68 -16.06
C GLY A 139 1.56 -10.85 -17.24
N THR A 140 1.02 -9.65 -17.49
CA THR A 140 1.60 -8.73 -18.47
C THR A 140 3.01 -8.35 -18.06
N THR A 141 3.97 -8.52 -18.97
CA THR A 141 5.37 -8.21 -18.72
C THR A 141 5.63 -6.71 -18.83
N ILE A 142 6.30 -6.16 -17.83
CA ILE A 142 6.80 -4.79 -17.79
C ILE A 142 8.30 -4.84 -17.44
N TYR A 143 9.10 -4.04 -18.12
CA TYR A 143 10.50 -3.81 -17.77
C TYR A 143 10.62 -2.48 -17.04
N TYR A 144 11.16 -2.51 -15.83
CA TYR A 144 11.11 -1.37 -14.94
C TYR A 144 12.30 -1.34 -13.99
N ASN A 145 12.82 -0.13 -13.76
CA ASN A 145 13.91 0.12 -12.81
C ASN A 145 13.34 0.77 -11.55
N PRO A 146 13.30 0.07 -10.41
CA PRO A 146 12.74 0.61 -9.18
C PRO A 146 13.62 1.65 -8.48
N GLU A 147 14.92 1.71 -8.76
CA GLU A 147 15.82 2.72 -8.18
C GLU A 147 15.52 4.11 -8.74
N THR A 148 15.23 4.19 -10.02
CA THR A 148 14.94 5.45 -10.73
C THR A 148 13.46 5.71 -10.93
N ASN A 149 12.60 4.75 -10.54
CA ASN A 149 11.16 4.78 -10.75
C ASN A 149 10.78 5.05 -12.21
N THR A 150 11.40 4.30 -13.14
CA THR A 150 11.22 4.48 -14.58
C THR A 150 11.03 3.17 -15.33
N LYS A 151 10.23 3.22 -16.39
CA LYS A 151 10.16 2.16 -17.40
C LYS A 151 11.50 2.05 -18.11
N CYS A 152 11.92 0.83 -18.46
CA CYS A 152 13.13 0.55 -19.21
C CYS A 152 12.86 -0.45 -20.33
N ASN A 153 13.90 -0.82 -21.11
CA ASN A 153 13.75 -1.73 -22.22
C ASN A 153 14.14 -3.17 -21.84
N GLU A 154 13.59 -4.13 -22.55
CA GLU A 154 13.90 -5.55 -22.37
C GLU A 154 15.40 -5.86 -22.50
N SER A 155 16.10 -5.19 -23.43
CA SER A 155 17.52 -5.37 -23.66
C SER A 155 18.42 -4.91 -22.51
N GLU A 156 17.89 -4.10 -21.60
CA GLU A 156 18.57 -3.59 -20.41
C GLU A 156 18.32 -4.46 -19.18
N ALA A 157 17.32 -5.35 -19.27
CA ALA A 157 16.84 -6.09 -18.11
C ALA A 157 17.80 -7.20 -17.69
N VAL A 158 18.07 -7.23 -16.37
CA VAL A 158 18.74 -8.33 -15.70
C VAL A 158 17.76 -9.06 -14.81
N SER A 159 17.46 -10.31 -15.11
CA SER A 159 16.42 -11.10 -14.48
C SER A 159 16.99 -12.42 -13.98
N THR A 160 17.90 -12.35 -13.02
CA THR A 160 18.49 -13.51 -12.37
C THR A 160 18.28 -13.44 -10.85
N THR A 161 18.11 -14.58 -10.22
CA THR A 161 17.98 -14.65 -8.74
C THR A 161 19.10 -13.87 -8.05
N GLY A 162 18.73 -13.01 -7.13
CA GLY A 162 19.64 -12.13 -6.39
C GLY A 162 19.82 -10.74 -6.99
N THR A 163 19.36 -10.46 -8.22
CA THR A 163 19.36 -9.10 -8.78
C THR A 163 18.42 -8.19 -8.00
N LYS A 164 18.92 -7.01 -7.63
CA LYS A 164 18.19 -6.02 -6.81
C LYS A 164 18.23 -4.61 -7.39
N THR A 165 18.97 -4.41 -8.46
CA THR A 165 19.29 -3.09 -9.01
C THR A 165 19.12 -3.06 -10.52
N GLY A 166 18.90 -1.87 -11.04
CA GLY A 166 18.78 -1.64 -12.47
C GLY A 166 17.44 -2.04 -13.06
N CYS A 167 17.42 -2.17 -14.38
CA CYS A 167 16.23 -2.61 -15.12
C CYS A 167 15.97 -4.10 -14.86
N MET A 168 14.76 -4.42 -14.44
CA MET A 168 14.34 -5.79 -14.14
C MET A 168 12.99 -6.08 -14.80
N LYS A 169 12.69 -7.37 -14.98
CA LYS A 169 11.43 -7.86 -15.51
C LYS A 169 10.40 -8.02 -14.40
N TRP A 170 9.18 -7.56 -14.66
CA TRP A 170 8.05 -7.59 -13.74
C TRP A 170 6.81 -8.11 -14.41
N TYR A 171 5.87 -8.60 -13.61
CA TYR A 171 4.56 -9.05 -14.08
C TYR A 171 3.46 -8.29 -13.33
N THR A 172 2.54 -7.69 -14.08
CA THR A 172 1.38 -7.01 -13.50
C THR A 172 0.36 -8.01 -12.97
N PHE A 173 -0.38 -7.60 -11.94
CA PHE A 173 -1.48 -8.40 -11.41
C PHE A 173 -2.50 -7.55 -10.66
N ASN A 174 -3.73 -8.08 -10.56
CA ASN A 174 -4.86 -7.48 -9.85
C ASN A 174 -5.03 -5.98 -10.18
N ASP A 175 -4.97 -5.65 -11.47
CA ASP A 175 -5.28 -4.30 -11.93
C ASP A 175 -6.77 -3.99 -11.69
N GLU A 176 -7.04 -2.85 -11.05
CA GLU A 176 -8.39 -2.40 -10.72
C GLU A 176 -9.10 -1.67 -11.86
N GLY A 177 -8.51 -1.66 -13.05
CA GLY A 177 -9.13 -1.16 -14.28
C GLY A 177 -8.77 0.28 -14.64
N GLU A 178 -9.55 0.83 -15.57
CA GLU A 178 -9.30 2.14 -16.20
C GLU A 178 -9.29 3.33 -15.24
N ASN A 179 -9.98 3.22 -14.11
CA ASN A 179 -10.08 4.29 -13.12
C ASN A 179 -8.99 4.22 -12.05
N SER A 180 -8.15 3.19 -12.07
CA SER A 180 -7.01 3.07 -11.16
C SER A 180 -5.76 3.67 -11.79
N SER A 181 -5.14 4.64 -11.11
CA SER A 181 -3.88 5.25 -11.53
C SER A 181 -2.66 4.38 -11.23
N THR A 182 -2.84 3.27 -10.53
CA THR A 182 -1.74 2.38 -10.12
C THR A 182 -2.02 0.93 -10.48
N VAL A 183 -0.96 0.15 -10.57
CA VAL A 183 -1.02 -1.30 -10.73
C VAL A 183 0.04 -1.98 -9.88
N ASN A 184 -0.28 -3.19 -9.40
CA ASN A 184 0.67 -4.03 -8.70
C ASN A 184 1.53 -4.81 -9.68
N MET A 185 2.82 -4.93 -9.37
CA MET A 185 3.75 -5.75 -10.14
C MET A 185 4.56 -6.64 -9.20
N ILE A 186 4.76 -7.89 -9.58
CA ILE A 186 5.66 -8.83 -8.90
C ILE A 186 6.93 -9.02 -9.73
N LEU A 187 8.08 -8.99 -9.07
CA LEU A 187 9.37 -9.24 -9.71
C LEU A 187 9.39 -10.66 -10.29
N ASP A 188 10.07 -10.88 -11.41
CA ASP A 188 10.15 -12.20 -12.05
C ASP A 188 11.05 -13.21 -11.32
N HIS A 189 11.83 -12.75 -10.34
CA HIS A 189 12.79 -13.56 -9.59
C HIS A 189 12.83 -13.19 -8.10
N ASN A 190 13.49 -14.05 -7.30
CA ASN A 190 13.77 -13.74 -5.89
C ASN A 190 14.99 -12.81 -5.78
N THR A 191 14.88 -11.74 -5.01
CA THR A 191 16.01 -10.86 -4.68
C THR A 191 16.95 -11.50 -3.65
N THR A 192 16.41 -12.35 -2.77
CA THR A 192 17.16 -13.23 -1.90
C THR A 192 16.66 -14.66 -2.10
N ALA A 193 17.56 -15.58 -2.46
CA ALA A 193 17.21 -16.94 -2.86
C ALA A 193 16.56 -17.75 -1.74
N LYS A 194 17.01 -17.57 -0.49
CA LYS A 194 16.46 -18.19 0.70
C LYS A 194 16.70 -17.34 1.94
N VAL A 195 15.79 -17.44 2.88
CA VAL A 195 15.89 -16.84 4.23
C VAL A 195 15.75 -17.91 5.30
N ALA A 196 16.20 -17.61 6.51
CA ALA A 196 16.19 -18.57 7.62
C ALA A 196 14.78 -18.80 8.23
N SER A 197 13.84 -17.86 7.96
CA SER A 197 12.47 -17.97 8.46
C SER A 197 11.49 -17.09 7.67
N TRP A 198 10.20 -17.32 7.88
CA TRP A 198 9.16 -16.43 7.36
C TRP A 198 9.28 -14.99 7.91
N ASP A 199 9.60 -14.85 9.21
CA ASP A 199 9.76 -13.52 9.81
C ASP A 199 10.97 -12.78 9.23
N GLU A 200 12.05 -13.49 8.94
CA GLU A 200 13.19 -12.91 8.24
C GLU A 200 12.83 -12.43 6.84
N SER A 201 11.91 -13.10 6.12
CA SER A 201 11.51 -12.64 4.79
C SER A 201 10.90 -11.24 4.80
N LYS A 202 10.18 -10.87 5.88
CA LYS A 202 9.56 -9.55 6.06
C LYS A 202 10.58 -8.43 6.30
N THR A 203 11.70 -8.75 6.94
CA THR A 203 12.79 -7.79 7.17
C THR A 203 13.76 -7.78 6.00
N GLN A 204 13.98 -8.93 5.37
CA GLN A 204 14.87 -9.06 4.23
C GLN A 204 14.39 -8.25 3.03
N ILE A 205 13.08 -8.18 2.77
CA ILE A 205 12.55 -7.36 1.67
C ILE A 205 12.92 -5.89 1.84
N THR A 206 12.85 -5.34 3.04
CA THR A 206 13.26 -3.95 3.31
C THR A 206 14.75 -3.76 3.06
N THR A 207 15.58 -4.75 3.40
CA THR A 207 17.02 -4.71 3.12
C THR A 207 17.31 -4.80 1.61
N ASP A 208 16.59 -5.67 0.92
CA ASP A 208 16.77 -5.89 -0.52
C ASP A 208 16.36 -4.68 -1.37
N THR A 209 15.38 -3.91 -0.91
CA THR A 209 14.78 -2.78 -1.64
C THR A 209 15.15 -1.41 -1.08
N LYS A 210 16.15 -1.35 -0.20
CA LYS A 210 16.55 -0.10 0.50
C LYS A 210 17.00 1.05 -0.40
N ASP A 211 17.51 0.71 -1.58
CA ASP A 211 18.02 1.66 -2.56
C ASP A 211 16.98 1.98 -3.66
N TRP A 212 15.77 1.42 -3.55
CA TRP A 212 14.68 1.72 -4.46
C TRP A 212 14.02 3.05 -4.12
N ASP A 213 13.37 3.66 -5.10
CA ASP A 213 12.68 4.94 -4.89
C ASP A 213 11.64 4.84 -3.76
N ASN A 214 11.70 5.77 -2.81
CA ASN A 214 10.86 5.77 -1.61
C ASN A 214 9.35 5.96 -1.90
N SER A 215 9.00 6.42 -3.11
CA SER A 215 7.60 6.54 -3.53
C SER A 215 6.98 5.20 -3.94
N ILE A 216 7.82 4.15 -4.10
CA ILE A 216 7.38 2.81 -4.46
C ILE A 216 7.08 2.02 -3.19
N GLY A 217 5.83 1.59 -3.03
CA GLY A 217 5.47 0.67 -1.95
C GLY A 217 6.02 -0.73 -2.23
N THR A 218 6.88 -1.26 -1.33
CA THR A 218 7.44 -2.61 -1.47
C THR A 218 6.88 -3.56 -0.42
N ARG A 219 6.50 -4.76 -0.84
CA ARG A 219 5.95 -5.79 0.04
C ARG A 219 6.13 -7.20 -0.52
N LEU A 220 5.83 -8.20 0.28
CA LEU A 220 5.59 -9.57 -0.22
C LEU A 220 4.16 -9.68 -0.75
N ILE A 221 3.93 -10.58 -1.70
CA ILE A 221 2.58 -10.90 -2.16
C ILE A 221 1.77 -11.54 -1.03
N GLU A 222 0.47 -11.29 -0.99
CA GLU A 222 -0.45 -11.97 -0.07
C GLU A 222 -0.95 -13.30 -0.69
N ALA A 223 -1.21 -14.30 0.16
CA ALA A 223 -1.76 -15.57 -0.30
C ALA A 223 -3.13 -15.39 -0.99
N GLY A 224 -3.96 -14.46 -0.50
CA GLY A 224 -5.24 -14.13 -1.11
C GLY A 224 -5.11 -13.52 -2.51
N GLU A 225 -4.04 -12.75 -2.76
CA GLU A 225 -3.76 -12.22 -4.09
C GLU A 225 -3.38 -13.33 -5.07
N VAL A 226 -2.54 -14.28 -4.63
CA VAL A 226 -2.20 -15.47 -5.44
C VAL A 226 -3.47 -16.25 -5.78
N ALA A 227 -4.34 -16.47 -4.82
CA ALA A 227 -5.62 -17.14 -5.02
C ALA A 227 -6.51 -16.38 -6.03
N LYS A 228 -6.64 -15.07 -5.90
CA LYS A 228 -7.44 -14.23 -6.79
C LYS A 228 -6.89 -14.24 -8.23
N ILE A 229 -5.57 -14.13 -8.40
CA ILE A 229 -4.90 -14.19 -9.70
C ILE A 229 -5.26 -15.48 -10.43
N THR A 230 -5.33 -16.59 -9.71
CA THR A 230 -5.57 -17.93 -10.26
C THR A 230 -7.04 -18.29 -10.38
N GLY A 231 -7.94 -17.32 -10.12
CA GLY A 231 -9.37 -17.47 -10.33
C GLY A 231 -10.14 -18.07 -9.16
N ASN A 232 -9.48 -18.29 -8.00
CA ASN A 232 -10.18 -18.74 -6.80
C ASN A 232 -10.70 -17.55 -5.99
N THR A 233 -11.88 -17.06 -6.38
CA THR A 233 -12.53 -15.91 -5.72
C THR A 233 -13.15 -16.25 -4.36
N ASN A 234 -13.31 -17.53 -4.05
CA ASN A 234 -13.90 -18.02 -2.79
C ASN A 234 -12.83 -18.39 -1.76
N TRP A 235 -11.56 -18.16 -2.05
CA TRP A 235 -10.49 -18.47 -1.13
C TRP A 235 -10.62 -17.67 0.17
N THR A 236 -10.46 -18.37 1.29
CA THR A 236 -10.39 -17.78 2.62
C THR A 236 -9.14 -18.30 3.32
N ASN A 237 -8.50 -17.46 4.11
CA ASN A 237 -7.32 -17.87 4.88
C ASN A 237 -7.73 -18.76 6.06
N THR A 238 -7.86 -20.05 5.79
CA THR A 238 -8.16 -21.08 6.81
C THR A 238 -7.11 -22.18 6.78
N SER A 239 -6.97 -22.95 7.87
CA SER A 239 -5.99 -24.01 7.98
C SER A 239 -6.18 -25.19 7.02
N ASP A 240 -7.34 -25.28 6.38
CA ASP A 240 -7.73 -26.43 5.55
C ASP A 240 -7.51 -26.19 4.05
N TRP A 241 -6.89 -25.05 3.67
CA TRP A 241 -6.79 -24.65 2.28
C TRP A 241 -5.40 -24.89 1.71
N PHE A 242 -5.37 -25.70 0.67
CA PHE A 242 -4.27 -25.76 -0.29
C PHE A 242 -4.75 -25.12 -1.60
N CYS A 243 -4.01 -24.19 -2.13
CA CYS A 243 -4.15 -23.81 -3.52
C CYS A 243 -3.26 -24.72 -4.34
N PHE A 244 -3.82 -25.45 -5.31
CA PHE A 244 -3.10 -26.30 -6.26
C PHE A 244 -2.54 -27.61 -5.69
N ASP A 245 -3.39 -28.46 -5.20
CA ASP A 245 -3.07 -29.85 -5.05
C ASP A 245 -3.61 -30.64 -6.25
N THR A 246 -2.72 -31.18 -7.07
CA THR A 246 -3.08 -32.05 -8.19
C THR A 246 -3.64 -33.39 -7.78
N ASN A 247 -3.43 -33.78 -6.54
CA ASN A 247 -3.90 -35.07 -6.01
C ASN A 247 -5.35 -35.03 -5.53
N GLN A 248 -5.99 -33.84 -5.59
CA GLN A 248 -7.38 -33.63 -5.14
C GLN A 248 -8.19 -32.88 -6.20
N PRO A 249 -8.48 -33.47 -7.36
CA PRO A 249 -9.12 -32.79 -8.47
C PRO A 249 -10.55 -32.32 -8.20
N ASP A 250 -11.22 -32.88 -7.22
CA ASP A 250 -12.64 -32.65 -6.92
C ASP A 250 -12.86 -31.70 -5.74
N ASN A 251 -11.81 -31.19 -5.13
CA ASN A 251 -11.96 -30.29 -4.00
C ASN A 251 -12.08 -28.85 -4.46
N THR A 252 -13.25 -28.28 -4.33
CA THR A 252 -13.57 -26.87 -4.69
C THR A 252 -12.78 -25.86 -3.89
N ASN A 253 -12.03 -26.29 -2.90
CA ASN A 253 -11.22 -25.45 -2.02
C ASN A 253 -9.82 -25.18 -2.56
N TYR A 254 -9.41 -25.82 -3.65
CA TYR A 254 -8.08 -25.61 -4.23
C TYR A 254 -8.10 -24.48 -5.25
N CYS A 255 -7.08 -23.64 -5.24
CA CYS A 255 -6.84 -22.69 -6.30
C CYS A 255 -6.54 -23.48 -7.58
N SER A 256 -7.47 -23.54 -8.50
CA SER A 256 -7.30 -24.37 -9.69
C SER A 256 -6.19 -23.86 -10.61
N LYS A 257 -5.30 -24.75 -11.06
CA LYS A 257 -4.46 -24.65 -12.25
C LYS A 257 -3.22 -23.77 -12.23
N ALA A 258 -2.45 -23.75 -11.20
CA ALA A 258 -1.23 -23.00 -11.34
C ALA A 258 0.03 -23.83 -11.37
N GLN A 259 -0.03 -25.02 -11.81
CA GLN A 259 1.16 -25.80 -11.99
C GLN A 259 1.94 -25.35 -13.23
N GLY A 260 2.54 -24.19 -13.17
CA GLY A 260 3.59 -23.74 -14.07
C GLY A 260 3.44 -23.94 -15.60
N THR A 261 2.43 -24.64 -16.01
CA THR A 261 2.20 -25.05 -17.41
C THR A 261 1.15 -24.25 -18.13
N SER A 262 0.46 -23.37 -17.41
CA SER A 262 -0.58 -22.51 -17.97
C SER A 262 -0.20 -21.05 -17.77
N GLY A 263 -1.08 -20.11 -18.09
CA GLY A 263 -0.86 -18.67 -17.99
C GLY A 263 -0.40 -18.10 -16.64
N TYR A 264 -0.14 -18.96 -15.64
CA TYR A 264 0.31 -18.56 -14.29
C TYR A 264 1.75 -18.98 -13.97
N ALA A 265 2.49 -19.56 -14.91
CA ALA A 265 3.89 -19.98 -14.69
C ALA A 265 4.78 -18.86 -14.16
N TRP A 266 4.53 -17.62 -14.56
CA TRP A 266 5.21 -16.42 -14.08
C TRP A 266 5.04 -16.18 -12.57
N LEU A 267 3.96 -16.70 -11.97
CA LEU A 267 3.65 -16.52 -10.53
C LEU A 267 4.27 -17.66 -9.70
N PHE A 268 4.38 -18.86 -10.27
CA PHE A 268 4.87 -20.04 -9.58
C PHE A 268 6.26 -20.43 -10.07
N ASP A 269 7.25 -20.16 -9.25
CA ASP A 269 8.59 -20.69 -9.47
C ASP A 269 8.57 -22.20 -9.30
N TYR A 270 8.79 -22.94 -10.35
CA TYR A 270 8.99 -24.35 -10.25
C TYR A 270 10.04 -24.85 -11.24
N THR A 271 10.61 -26.00 -10.93
CA THR A 271 11.89 -26.46 -11.48
C THR A 271 12.03 -26.49 -13.00
N LYS A 272 10.98 -26.73 -13.73
CA LYS A 272 11.07 -26.88 -15.20
C LYS A 272 11.17 -25.54 -15.93
N GLU A 273 10.67 -24.49 -15.34
CA GLU A 273 10.58 -23.16 -15.96
C GLU A 273 11.37 -22.10 -15.19
N CYS A 274 12.13 -22.54 -14.24
CA CYS A 274 12.89 -21.69 -13.36
C CYS A 274 13.87 -20.78 -14.07
N THR A 275 14.45 -21.25 -15.20
CA THR A 275 15.32 -20.43 -16.07
C THR A 275 14.60 -19.24 -16.69
N ASN A 276 13.29 -19.38 -16.94
CA ASN A 276 12.49 -18.34 -17.56
C ASN A 276 12.04 -17.28 -16.55
N TYR A 277 12.05 -17.63 -15.25
CA TYR A 277 11.55 -16.80 -14.18
C TYR A 277 12.61 -16.46 -13.10
N GLY A 278 13.87 -16.55 -13.47
CA GLY A 278 14.96 -16.09 -12.62
C GLY A 278 15.34 -17.01 -11.47
N CYS A 279 14.87 -18.25 -11.43
CA CYS A 279 15.32 -19.20 -10.43
C CYS A 279 16.73 -19.74 -10.74
N ASN A 280 17.42 -20.16 -9.71
CA ASN A 280 18.70 -20.88 -9.87
C ASN A 280 18.47 -22.37 -10.02
N ILE A 281 18.50 -22.88 -11.24
CA ILE A 281 18.37 -24.31 -11.53
C ILE A 281 19.52 -25.18 -10.96
N ALA A 282 20.66 -24.60 -10.68
CA ALA A 282 21.80 -25.34 -10.11
C ALA A 282 21.54 -25.76 -8.64
N ASP A 283 20.65 -25.08 -7.95
CA ASP A 283 20.25 -25.39 -6.58
C ASP A 283 18.75 -25.62 -6.48
N SER A 284 18.35 -26.89 -6.68
CA SER A 284 16.96 -27.34 -6.62
C SER A 284 16.25 -27.09 -5.27
N SER A 285 16.95 -26.58 -4.27
CA SER A 285 16.40 -26.26 -2.96
C SER A 285 15.80 -24.85 -2.83
N ASN A 286 15.97 -23.98 -3.83
CA ASN A 286 15.70 -22.52 -3.73
C ASN A 286 14.61 -22.01 -4.66
N TYR A 287 13.54 -22.75 -4.86
CA TYR A 287 12.56 -22.43 -5.91
C TYR A 287 11.24 -21.83 -5.43
N GLY A 288 11.08 -21.52 -4.21
CA GLY A 288 9.88 -20.94 -3.70
C GLY A 288 10.12 -19.56 -3.10
N TYR A 289 9.05 -18.94 -2.67
CA TYR A 289 9.10 -17.70 -1.93
C TYR A 289 7.99 -17.61 -0.89
N TRP A 290 8.25 -16.85 0.17
CA TRP A 290 7.27 -16.58 1.19
C TRP A 290 6.24 -15.54 0.73
N THR A 291 4.99 -15.72 1.15
CA THR A 291 3.98 -14.66 1.11
C THR A 291 3.99 -13.88 2.42
N SER A 292 3.31 -12.73 2.47
CA SER A 292 3.13 -11.96 3.71
C SER A 292 2.11 -12.58 4.66
N SER A 293 1.36 -13.61 4.23
CA SER A 293 0.21 -14.13 4.94
C SER A 293 0.58 -15.23 5.94
N ALA A 294 0.22 -15.03 7.21
CA ALA A 294 0.21 -16.09 8.20
C ALA A 294 -0.89 -17.10 7.86
N TRP A 295 -0.68 -18.37 8.22
CA TRP A 295 -1.73 -19.38 8.10
C TRP A 295 -2.71 -19.26 9.26
N ALA A 296 -3.99 -19.03 8.98
CA ALA A 296 -4.99 -18.87 10.03
C ALA A 296 -5.17 -20.18 10.82
N GLY A 297 -5.21 -20.04 12.15
CA GLY A 297 -5.39 -21.17 13.06
C GLY A 297 -4.13 -21.97 13.40
N ILE A 298 -2.99 -21.73 12.74
CA ILE A 298 -1.72 -22.42 13.02
C ILE A 298 -0.59 -21.39 13.09
N SER A 299 -0.29 -20.88 14.28
CA SER A 299 0.70 -19.82 14.51
C SER A 299 2.13 -20.17 14.09
N SER A 300 2.43 -21.48 13.97
CA SER A 300 3.74 -21.96 13.52
C SER A 300 3.88 -22.09 12.00
N HIS A 301 2.87 -21.68 11.22
CA HIS A 301 2.86 -21.81 9.77
C HIS A 301 2.53 -20.49 9.07
N ALA A 302 3.07 -20.33 7.86
CA ALA A 302 2.76 -19.23 6.95
C ALA A 302 2.58 -19.77 5.53
N TRP A 303 1.89 -18.99 4.70
CA TRP A 303 1.67 -19.31 3.28
C TRP A 303 2.93 -19.02 2.46
N ARG A 304 3.15 -19.85 1.48
CA ARG A 304 4.27 -19.77 0.55
C ARG A 304 3.86 -20.26 -0.84
N VAL A 305 4.56 -19.80 -1.86
CA VAL A 305 4.59 -20.49 -3.15
C VAL A 305 5.78 -21.44 -3.15
N ASN A 306 5.53 -22.72 -3.32
CA ASN A 306 6.56 -23.74 -3.28
C ASN A 306 7.13 -24.05 -4.68
N ARG A 307 8.24 -24.77 -4.72
CA ARG A 307 8.93 -25.17 -5.97
C ARG A 307 8.14 -26.10 -6.89
N SER A 308 7.07 -26.69 -6.39
CA SER A 308 6.19 -27.56 -7.18
C SER A 308 5.05 -26.79 -7.82
N GLY A 309 5.02 -25.45 -7.65
CA GLY A 309 3.99 -24.61 -8.21
C GLY A 309 2.70 -24.58 -7.37
N ASN A 310 2.80 -24.82 -6.06
CA ASN A 310 1.65 -24.79 -5.17
C ASN A 310 1.71 -23.57 -4.23
N LEU A 311 0.55 -22.99 -3.95
CA LEU A 311 0.36 -22.14 -2.79
C LEU A 311 -0.05 -23.03 -1.62
N ASP A 312 0.84 -23.22 -0.65
CA ASP A 312 0.60 -24.06 0.52
C ASP A 312 1.18 -23.46 1.80
N GLY A 313 0.91 -24.08 2.94
CA GLY A 313 1.45 -23.70 4.23
C GLY A 313 2.77 -24.42 4.54
N SER A 314 3.67 -23.70 5.21
CA SER A 314 4.90 -24.29 5.74
C SER A 314 5.21 -23.75 7.12
N SER A 315 5.98 -24.54 7.89
CA SER A 315 6.55 -24.06 9.15
C SER A 315 7.32 -22.77 8.94
N VAL A 316 7.06 -21.77 9.78
CA VAL A 316 7.71 -20.44 9.73
C VAL A 316 9.23 -20.52 9.92
N GLY A 317 9.75 -21.56 10.55
CA GLY A 317 11.17 -21.85 10.72
C GLY A 317 11.79 -22.69 9.61
N ASN A 318 11.15 -22.84 8.47
CA ASN A 318 11.73 -23.60 7.35
C ASN A 318 12.87 -22.83 6.69
N THR A 319 14.10 -23.27 6.91
CA THR A 319 15.34 -22.57 6.55
C THR A 319 15.86 -22.89 5.15
N THR A 320 15.23 -23.76 4.39
CA THR A 320 15.95 -24.44 3.31
C THR A 320 15.52 -24.08 1.89
N ARG A 321 14.36 -23.42 1.68
CA ARG A 321 13.75 -23.45 0.34
C ARG A 321 13.00 -22.22 -0.13
N TYR A 322 12.89 -21.16 0.67
CA TYR A 322 12.01 -20.04 0.32
C TYR A 322 12.75 -18.73 0.41
N GLY A 323 12.62 -17.95 -0.66
CA GLY A 323 13.24 -16.67 -0.81
C GLY A 323 12.30 -15.49 -0.60
N VAL A 324 12.78 -14.32 -1.01
CA VAL A 324 12.05 -13.05 -1.02
C VAL A 324 11.82 -12.63 -2.46
N ARG A 325 10.56 -12.49 -2.84
CA ARG A 325 10.14 -12.02 -4.15
C ARG A 325 9.29 -10.76 -4.00
N PRO A 326 9.85 -9.58 -4.33
CA PRO A 326 9.18 -8.31 -4.11
C PRO A 326 7.95 -8.08 -4.99
N VAL A 327 6.97 -7.44 -4.38
CA VAL A 327 5.85 -6.79 -5.05
C VAL A 327 6.00 -5.29 -4.87
N ILE A 328 5.70 -4.53 -5.91
CA ILE A 328 5.64 -3.07 -5.91
C ILE A 328 4.29 -2.60 -6.45
N THR A 329 3.92 -1.38 -6.08
CA THR A 329 2.78 -0.67 -6.64
C THR A 329 3.30 0.57 -7.35
N VAL A 330 3.06 0.69 -8.64
CA VAL A 330 3.58 1.77 -9.47
C VAL A 330 2.47 2.56 -10.15
N SER A 331 2.77 3.83 -10.46
CA SER A 331 1.87 4.65 -11.27
C SER A 331 1.83 4.13 -12.71
N LYS A 332 0.63 3.98 -13.26
CA LYS A 332 0.43 3.62 -14.66
C LYS A 332 0.98 4.68 -15.63
N ASP A 333 1.09 5.94 -15.18
CA ASP A 333 1.71 7.01 -15.98
C ASP A 333 3.17 6.73 -16.31
N ILE A 334 3.87 5.98 -15.47
CA ILE A 334 5.29 5.68 -15.66
C ILE A 334 5.48 4.50 -16.62
N ILE A 335 4.54 3.56 -16.65
CA ILE A 335 4.69 2.30 -17.38
C ILE A 335 3.86 2.21 -18.66
N GLN A 336 3.04 3.21 -18.97
CA GLN A 336 2.31 3.35 -20.24
C GLN A 336 3.22 3.53 -21.44
#